data_6778de204ac75d2e3c15c11321dccdbf
#
_entry.id   6778de204ac75d2e3c15c11321dccdbf
#
_cell.length_a   1.000
_cell.length_b   1.000
_cell.length_c   1.000
_cell.angle_alpha   90.00
_cell.angle_beta   90.00
_cell.angle_gamma   90.00
#
_symmetry.space_group_name_H-M   'P 1'
#
loop_
_entity.id
_entity.type
_entity.pdbx_description
1 polymer ?
#
loop_
_entity_poly.entity_id
_entity_poly.type
_entity_poly.pdbx_seq_one_letter_code
_entity_poly.pdbx_strand_id
1 'polypeptide(L)'
;TLLHAKLIRDEDKLDNCRVKLEDDLPVFMGMSGEDIGAQTITPKVYDTVLSNQCIYSPDRVTKMDYWVSYVAHFCDIYFRASFDIIKEHDYLNKIIDRIPYSNPDTKNKMETIRSHLAEFIHHAHGCE
;
A
#
# COMPACT_ATOMS: atom_id res chain seq x y z
N THR A 1 6.90 -20.32 -16.34
CA THR A 1 7.48 -20.85 -15.11
C THR A 1 6.98 -20.11 -13.88
N LEU A 2 7.19 -20.68 -12.71
CA LEU A 2 6.81 -20.03 -11.45
C LEU A 2 7.57 -18.71 -11.23
N LEU A 3 8.88 -18.69 -11.55
CA LEU A 3 9.67 -17.45 -11.42
C LEU A 3 9.20 -16.37 -12.39
N HIS A 4 8.84 -16.75 -13.60
CA HIS A 4 8.31 -15.82 -14.59
C HIS A 4 6.99 -15.21 -14.12
N ALA A 5 6.09 -16.02 -13.55
CA ALA A 5 4.83 -15.54 -13.00
C ALA A 5 5.06 -14.57 -11.83
N LYS A 6 6.04 -14.85 -10.96
CA LYS A 6 6.38 -13.95 -9.85
C LYS A 6 6.96 -12.62 -10.34
N LEU A 7 7.75 -12.64 -11.40
CA LEU A 7 8.28 -11.41 -11.99
C LEU A 7 7.14 -10.54 -12.53
N ILE A 8 6.18 -11.13 -13.23
CA ILE A 8 5.01 -10.40 -13.76
C ILE A 8 4.21 -9.80 -12.61
N ARG A 9 4.01 -10.53 -11.52
CA ARG A 9 3.29 -10.03 -10.35
C ARG A 9 3.99 -8.83 -9.70
N ASP A 10 5.33 -8.88 -9.58
CA ASP A 10 6.09 -7.75 -9.06
C ASP A 10 5.98 -6.53 -9.97
N GLU A 11 6.09 -6.73 -11.27
CA GLU A 11 5.96 -5.65 -12.26
C GLU A 11 4.57 -5.00 -12.20
N ASP A 12 3.50 -5.79 -12.06
CA ASP A 12 2.15 -5.29 -11.91
C ASP A 12 2.00 -4.43 -10.66
N LYS A 13 2.59 -4.86 -9.53
CA LYS A 13 2.53 -4.10 -8.29
C LYS A 13 3.30 -2.78 -8.37
N LEU A 14 4.46 -2.79 -9.03
CA LEU A 14 5.24 -1.57 -9.24
C LEU A 14 4.51 -0.60 -10.16
N ASP A 15 3.89 -1.11 -11.22
CA ASP A 15 3.08 -0.28 -12.11
C ASP A 15 1.86 0.31 -11.40
N ASN A 16 1.22 -0.48 -10.53
CA ASN A 16 0.12 0.01 -9.70
C ASN A 16 0.57 1.13 -8.76
N CYS A 17 1.79 1.07 -8.22
CA CYS A 17 2.34 2.17 -7.41
C CYS A 17 2.40 3.47 -8.22
N ARG A 18 2.91 3.39 -9.44
CA ARG A 18 2.99 4.54 -10.35
C ARG A 18 1.60 5.09 -10.66
N VAL A 19 0.65 4.22 -10.98
CA VAL A 19 -0.74 4.60 -11.28
C VAL A 19 -1.38 5.31 -10.08
N LYS A 20 -1.17 4.79 -8.86
CA LYS A 20 -1.72 5.41 -7.64
C LYS A 20 -1.14 6.80 -7.37
N LEU A 21 0.00 7.12 -7.93
CA LEU A 21 0.63 8.43 -7.77
C LEU A 21 0.32 9.40 -8.91
N GLU A 22 0.06 8.89 -10.12
CA GLU A 22 -0.13 9.72 -11.31
C GLU A 22 -1.60 9.92 -11.69
N ASP A 23 -2.45 8.93 -11.46
CA ASP A 23 -3.84 8.98 -11.87
C ASP A 23 -4.67 9.85 -10.94
N ASP A 24 -5.78 10.37 -11.46
CA ASP A 24 -6.70 11.22 -10.70
C ASP A 24 -7.50 10.38 -9.69
N LEU A 25 -7.35 10.70 -8.40
CA LEU A 25 -8.00 9.97 -7.32
C LEU A 25 -9.52 9.82 -7.48
N PRO A 26 -10.29 10.92 -7.76
CA PRO A 26 -11.73 10.76 -7.94
C PRO A 26 -12.12 9.82 -9.06
N VAL A 27 -11.29 9.70 -10.11
CA VAL A 27 -11.58 8.83 -11.25
C VAL A 27 -11.44 7.35 -10.87
N PHE A 28 -10.32 6.95 -10.27
CA PHE A 28 -10.12 5.52 -10.00
C PHE A 28 -10.61 5.09 -8.61
N MET A 29 -10.74 6.00 -7.65
CA MET A 29 -11.27 5.68 -6.32
C MET A 29 -12.76 5.97 -6.18
N GLY A 30 -13.30 6.79 -7.07
CA GLY A 30 -14.70 7.23 -6.98
C GLY A 30 -14.96 8.22 -5.86
N MET A 31 -13.91 8.83 -5.28
CA MET A 31 -14.01 9.72 -4.14
C MET A 31 -12.76 10.59 -4.08
N SER A 32 -12.89 11.83 -3.62
CA SER A 32 -11.74 12.73 -3.47
C SER A 32 -10.80 12.24 -2.36
N GLY A 33 -9.53 12.66 -2.43
CA GLY A 33 -8.56 12.33 -1.40
C GLY A 33 -8.97 12.81 -0.02
N GLU A 34 -9.60 13.99 0.07
CA GLU A 34 -10.09 14.56 1.33
C GLU A 34 -11.19 13.67 1.95
N ASP A 35 -12.11 13.17 1.12
CA ASP A 35 -13.18 12.30 1.58
C ASP A 35 -12.64 10.93 2.02
N ILE A 36 -11.63 10.40 1.29
CA ILE A 36 -10.97 9.15 1.67
C ILE A 36 -10.29 9.30 3.03
N GLY A 37 -9.56 10.40 3.22
CA GLY A 37 -8.81 10.66 4.45
C GLY A 37 -9.69 10.93 5.67
N ALA A 38 -10.98 11.23 5.46
CA ALA A 38 -11.94 11.40 6.54
C ALA A 38 -12.53 10.06 7.02
N GLN A 39 -12.37 8.99 6.26
CA GLN A 39 -12.91 7.67 6.60
C GLN A 39 -12.01 6.94 7.59
N THR A 40 -12.58 5.90 8.22
CA THR A 40 -11.85 5.07 9.18
C THR A 40 -11.26 3.85 8.49
N ILE A 41 -10.24 3.26 9.14
CA ILE A 41 -9.67 1.97 8.74
C ILE A 41 -10.35 0.89 9.56
N THR A 42 -10.90 -0.13 8.89
CA THR A 42 -11.52 -1.26 9.56
C THR A 42 -10.48 -2.00 10.41
N PRO A 43 -10.78 -2.34 11.68
CA PRO A 43 -9.79 -2.99 12.57
C PRO A 43 -9.15 -4.23 11.97
N LYS A 44 -9.92 -5.06 11.28
CA LYS A 44 -9.38 -6.27 10.63
C LYS A 44 -8.38 -5.94 9.54
N VAL A 45 -8.63 -4.90 8.75
CA VAL A 45 -7.70 -4.43 7.71
C VAL A 45 -6.40 -3.94 8.34
N TYR A 46 -6.50 -3.16 9.41
CA TYR A 46 -5.36 -2.65 10.13
C TYR A 46 -4.50 -3.80 10.69
N ASP A 47 -5.13 -4.76 11.36
CA ASP A 47 -4.42 -5.91 11.93
C ASP A 47 -3.75 -6.76 10.85
N THR A 48 -4.40 -6.94 9.70
CA THR A 48 -3.88 -7.73 8.59
C THR A 48 -2.60 -7.10 8.03
N VAL A 49 -2.59 -5.79 7.80
CA VAL A 49 -1.40 -5.12 7.25
C VAL A 49 -0.23 -5.17 8.25
N LEU A 50 -0.50 -5.04 9.54
CA LEU A 50 0.54 -5.15 10.56
C LEU A 50 1.07 -6.58 10.72
N SER A 51 0.36 -7.56 10.19
CA SER A 51 0.80 -8.97 10.15
C SER A 51 1.58 -9.30 8.88
N ASN A 52 1.95 -8.30 8.08
CA ASN A 52 2.69 -8.46 6.82
C ASN A 52 1.94 -9.29 5.78
N GLN A 53 0.62 -9.18 5.76
CA GLN A 53 -0.25 -9.91 4.84
C GLN A 53 -1.01 -8.94 3.94
N CYS A 54 -1.33 -9.40 2.73
CA CYS A 54 -2.21 -8.67 1.83
C CYS A 54 -3.64 -8.68 2.36
N ILE A 55 -4.38 -7.61 2.08
CA ILE A 55 -5.74 -7.48 2.55
C ILE A 55 -6.67 -8.36 1.72
N TYR A 56 -7.50 -9.14 2.40
CA TYR A 56 -8.54 -9.93 1.76
C TYR A 56 -9.64 -8.99 1.26
N SER A 57 -9.95 -9.06 -0.04
CA SER A 57 -10.85 -8.08 -0.68
C SER A 57 -12.20 -7.90 0.01
N PRO A 58 -12.90 -8.97 0.45
CA PRO A 58 -14.17 -8.80 1.16
C PRO A 58 -14.07 -8.10 2.52
N ASP A 59 -12.87 -7.99 3.09
CA ASP A 59 -12.67 -7.29 4.37
C ASP A 59 -12.65 -5.77 4.21
N ARG A 60 -12.52 -5.28 2.98
CA ARG A 60 -12.47 -3.83 2.70
C ARG A 60 -13.89 -3.27 2.74
N VAL A 61 -14.15 -2.39 3.71
CA VAL A 61 -15.46 -1.77 3.93
C VAL A 61 -15.47 -0.32 3.46
N THR A 62 -14.42 0.44 3.78
CA THR A 62 -14.31 1.87 3.45
C THR A 62 -13.35 2.09 2.27
N LYS A 63 -13.40 3.28 1.66
CA LYS A 63 -12.40 3.65 0.65
C LYS A 63 -11.01 3.76 1.24
N MET A 64 -10.90 4.14 2.53
CA MET A 64 -9.62 4.14 3.22
C MET A 64 -9.05 2.71 3.32
N ASP A 65 -9.91 1.70 3.53
CA ASP A 65 -9.49 0.28 3.51
C ASP A 65 -8.89 -0.09 2.15
N TYR A 66 -9.48 0.39 1.06
CA TYR A 66 -8.96 0.15 -0.29
C TYR A 66 -7.58 0.77 -0.46
N TRP A 67 -7.38 1.99 0.06
CA TRP A 67 -6.08 2.65 -0.01
C TRP A 67 -5.02 1.89 0.80
N VAL A 68 -5.38 1.44 2.00
CA VAL A 68 -4.49 0.60 2.82
C VAL A 68 -4.12 -0.69 2.09
N SER A 69 -5.06 -1.29 1.36
CA SER A 69 -4.77 -2.53 0.60
C SER A 69 -3.69 -2.31 -0.45
N TYR A 70 -3.57 -1.11 -1.02
CA TYR A 70 -2.53 -0.81 -2.00
C TYR A 70 -1.14 -0.76 -1.35
N VAL A 71 -1.00 -0.19 -0.15
CA VAL A 71 0.30 -0.21 0.54
C VAL A 71 0.62 -1.60 1.10
N ALA A 72 -0.38 -2.39 1.45
CA ALA A 72 -0.17 -3.76 1.91
C ALA A 72 0.43 -4.67 0.81
N HIS A 73 0.29 -4.31 -0.45
CA HIS A 73 0.90 -5.05 -1.56
C HIS A 73 2.42 -5.13 -1.45
N PHE A 74 3.07 -4.20 -0.75
CA PHE A 74 4.51 -4.26 -0.54
C PHE A 74 4.95 -5.52 0.23
N CYS A 75 4.06 -6.11 1.03
CA CYS A 75 4.33 -7.36 1.73
C CYS A 75 4.37 -8.58 0.82
N ASP A 76 3.90 -8.46 -0.42
CA ASP A 76 3.83 -9.56 -1.39
C ASP A 76 4.80 -9.37 -2.56
N ILE A 77 5.84 -8.59 -2.38
CA ILE A 77 6.90 -8.41 -3.37
C ILE A 77 7.89 -9.57 -3.22
N TYR A 78 8.33 -10.13 -4.32
CA TYR A 78 9.17 -11.33 -4.34
C TYR A 78 10.65 -11.03 -4.57
N PHE A 79 10.98 -10.19 -5.57
CA PHE A 79 12.37 -9.98 -5.97
C PHE A 79 13.02 -8.81 -5.24
N ARG A 80 14.31 -8.98 -4.92
CA ARG A 80 15.11 -7.95 -4.29
C ARG A 80 15.17 -6.66 -5.13
N ALA A 81 15.30 -6.82 -6.44
CA ALA A 81 15.33 -5.67 -7.35
C ALA A 81 14.04 -4.85 -7.25
N SER A 82 12.90 -5.49 -7.03
CA SER A 82 11.62 -4.81 -6.84
C SER A 82 11.60 -3.98 -5.56
N PHE A 83 12.14 -4.52 -4.45
CA PHE A 83 12.30 -3.76 -3.21
C PHE A 83 13.22 -2.56 -3.39
N ASP A 84 14.29 -2.71 -4.15
CA ASP A 84 15.22 -1.62 -4.43
C ASP A 84 14.53 -0.49 -5.19
N ILE A 85 13.68 -0.81 -6.15
CA ILE A 85 12.88 0.17 -6.90
C ILE A 85 11.91 0.90 -5.97
N ILE A 86 11.25 0.18 -5.06
CA ILE A 86 10.32 0.78 -4.09
C ILE A 86 11.06 1.79 -3.20
N LYS A 87 12.25 1.46 -2.74
CA LYS A 87 13.07 2.34 -1.91
C LYS A 87 13.57 3.56 -2.72
N GLU A 88 14.08 3.32 -3.92
CA GLU A 88 14.65 4.37 -4.77
C GLU A 88 13.61 5.44 -5.12
N HIS A 89 12.40 5.02 -5.45
CA HIS A 89 11.31 5.94 -5.80
C HIS A 89 10.50 6.40 -4.59
N ASP A 90 10.80 5.87 -3.41
CA ASP A 90 10.08 6.18 -2.16
C ASP A 90 8.56 6.00 -2.30
N TYR A 91 8.14 4.93 -2.92
CA TYR A 91 6.72 4.68 -3.20
C TYR A 91 5.87 4.61 -1.94
N LEU A 92 6.37 3.99 -0.87
CA LEU A 92 5.61 3.87 0.38
C LEU A 92 5.18 5.24 0.91
N ASN A 93 6.13 6.15 1.10
CA ASN A 93 5.83 7.47 1.65
C ASN A 93 4.98 8.30 0.69
N LYS A 94 5.27 8.24 -0.60
CA LYS A 94 4.51 8.99 -1.60
C LYS A 94 3.05 8.57 -1.66
N ILE A 95 2.78 7.27 -1.60
CA ILE A 95 1.41 6.75 -1.65
C ILE A 95 0.67 7.14 -0.37
N ILE A 96 1.29 6.96 0.79
CA ILE A 96 0.67 7.32 2.08
C ILE A 96 0.39 8.82 2.12
N ASP A 97 1.34 9.64 1.71
CA ASP A 97 1.22 11.10 1.79
C ASP A 97 0.28 11.71 0.74
N ARG A 98 -0.14 10.93 -0.24
CA ARG A 98 -1.08 11.42 -1.24
C ARG A 98 -2.47 11.73 -0.68
N ILE A 99 -2.85 11.11 0.43
CA ILE A 99 -4.15 11.29 1.06
C ILE A 99 -4.03 12.33 2.18
N PRO A 100 -4.84 13.42 2.15
CA PRO A 100 -4.90 14.36 3.26
C PRO A 100 -5.79 13.80 4.37
N TYR A 101 -5.19 13.37 5.49
CA TYR A 101 -5.93 12.73 6.58
C TYR A 101 -6.54 13.78 7.49
N SER A 102 -7.86 13.91 7.47
CA SER A 102 -8.60 14.79 8.36
C SER A 102 -9.10 14.06 9.62
N ASN A 103 -9.21 12.73 9.56
CA ASN A 103 -9.57 11.90 10.71
C ASN A 103 -8.30 11.59 11.52
N PRO A 104 -8.19 12.09 12.79
CA PRO A 104 -6.97 11.88 13.58
C PRO A 104 -6.66 10.42 13.86
N ASP A 105 -7.68 9.57 14.05
CA ASP A 105 -7.48 8.14 14.28
C ASP A 105 -6.88 7.48 13.04
N THR A 106 -7.40 7.79 11.87
CA THR A 106 -6.88 7.29 10.60
C THR A 106 -5.45 7.75 10.37
N LYS A 107 -5.16 9.02 10.64
CA LYS A 107 -3.81 9.56 10.52
C LYS A 107 -2.82 8.81 11.41
N ASN A 108 -3.18 8.58 12.67
CA ASN A 108 -2.32 7.85 13.61
C ASN A 108 -2.09 6.42 13.16
N LYS A 109 -3.12 5.73 12.68
CA LYS A 109 -3.00 4.38 12.15
C LYS A 109 -2.11 4.33 10.92
N MET A 110 -2.24 5.30 10.01
CA MET A 110 -1.39 5.36 8.82
C MET A 110 0.07 5.64 9.15
N GLU A 111 0.36 6.43 10.19
CA GLU A 111 1.72 6.63 10.63
C GLU A 111 2.33 5.34 11.21
N THR A 112 1.53 4.55 11.94
CA THR A 112 1.95 3.23 12.43
C THR A 112 2.21 2.29 11.26
N ILE A 113 1.33 2.26 10.27
CA ILE A 113 1.49 1.45 9.06
C ILE A 113 2.74 1.88 8.31
N ARG A 114 2.99 3.17 8.16
CA ARG A 114 4.18 3.72 7.51
C ARG A 114 5.45 3.18 8.16
N SER A 115 5.55 3.31 9.47
CA SER A 115 6.73 2.86 10.22
C SER A 115 6.92 1.35 10.09
N HIS A 116 5.83 0.60 10.20
CA HIS A 116 5.86 -0.86 10.11
C HIS A 116 6.32 -1.35 8.73
N LEU A 117 5.73 -0.79 7.67
CA LEU A 117 6.07 -1.19 6.30
C LEU A 117 7.44 -0.67 5.86
N ALA A 118 7.84 0.51 6.34
CA ALA A 118 9.18 1.02 6.06
C ALA A 118 10.24 0.07 6.63
N GLU A 119 10.04 -0.40 7.85
CA GLU A 119 10.94 -1.37 8.46
C GLU A 119 10.91 -2.72 7.74
N PHE A 120 9.72 -3.18 7.36
CA PHE A 120 9.57 -4.40 6.57
C PHE A 120 10.36 -4.31 5.26
N ILE A 121 10.20 -3.23 4.51
CA ILE A 121 10.89 -3.02 3.24
C ILE A 121 12.40 -2.92 3.44
N HIS A 122 12.83 -2.23 4.51
CA HIS A 122 14.25 -2.05 4.82
C HIS A 122 14.94 -3.39 5.11
N HIS A 123 14.26 -4.28 5.83
CA HIS A 123 14.81 -5.59 6.21
C HIS A 123 14.46 -6.71 5.22
N ALA A 124 13.68 -6.42 4.18
CA ALA A 124 13.33 -7.43 3.19
C ALA A 124 14.54 -7.78 2.33
N HIS A 125 14.79 -9.06 2.17
CA HIS A 125 15.92 -9.53 1.39
C HIS A 125 15.52 -9.93 -0.04
N GLY A 126 14.28 -10.37 -0.25
CA GLY A 126 13.81 -10.77 -1.58
C GLY A 126 14.67 -11.85 -2.22
N CYS A 127 14.25 -12.34 -3.36
CA CYS A 127 15.03 -13.27 -4.17
C CYS A 127 15.76 -12.53 -5.29
N GLU A 128 16.99 -12.94 -5.54
CA GLU A 128 17.82 -12.39 -6.61
C GLU A 128 17.50 -12.99 -7.98
#